data_286f2534edc3ab8c845770126ed2dce2
#
_entry.id   286f2534edc3ab8c845770126ed2dce2
#
_cell.length_a   1.000
_cell.length_b   1.000
_cell.length_c   1.000
_cell.angle_alpha   90.00
_cell.angle_beta   90.00
_cell.angle_gamma   90.00
#
_symmetry.space_group_name_H-M   'P 1'
#
loop_
_entity.id
_entity.type
_entity.pdbx_description
1 polymer ?
#
loop_
_entity_poly.entity_id
_entity_poly.type
_entity_poly.pdbx_seq_one_letter_code
_entity_poly.pdbx_strand_id
1 'polypeptide(L)'
;MTKKFLPLAGGIVLVLSLIANFLLYQKTKNFSNQSLVEKVIDGDTFILKNKQTIRLINVEAPELEFCGGQQAKEKLAQLIEGKKITYEVISRDNFKRPLALVYQGDILINEILLKEGLTRYDGSPSPERARLKKAYDFAFENKIGIHSPLCRAEKPDDPKCLIKGNIDKHSDTKTYYFPGCANYQITIVEKDLGESWFCTEQQAQKAGFVKSQNCYGKSWH
;
A
#
# COMPACT_ATOMS: atom_id res chain seq x y z
N MET A 1 64.55 23.25 -18.66
CA MET A 1 63.51 22.49 -19.36
C MET A 1 62.31 22.30 -18.39
N THR A 2 61.36 23.20 -18.40
CA THR A 2 60.16 23.14 -17.54
C THR A 2 59.01 22.59 -18.38
N LYS A 3 58.64 21.35 -18.15
CA LYS A 3 57.45 20.71 -18.78
C LYS A 3 56.18 21.32 -18.23
N LYS A 4 55.44 22.03 -19.08
CA LYS A 4 54.08 22.52 -18.81
C LYS A 4 53.09 21.33 -18.83
N PHE A 5 52.72 20.84 -17.65
CA PHE A 5 51.63 19.86 -17.47
C PHE A 5 50.37 20.56 -16.91
N LEU A 6 49.72 21.43 -17.69
CA LEU A 6 48.55 22.14 -17.18
C LEU A 6 47.26 22.13 -18.03
N PRO A 7 47.13 21.47 -19.18
CA PRO A 7 45.81 21.45 -19.85
C PRO A 7 44.97 20.21 -19.57
N LEU A 8 45.54 19.09 -19.08
CA LEU A 8 44.80 17.83 -18.93
C LEU A 8 43.85 17.84 -17.72
N ALA A 9 44.28 18.45 -16.60
CA ALA A 9 43.45 18.52 -15.37
C ALA A 9 42.19 19.40 -15.55
N GLY A 10 42.33 20.53 -16.29
CA GLY A 10 41.18 21.41 -16.58
C GLY A 10 40.12 20.76 -17.44
N GLY A 11 40.51 19.93 -18.42
CA GLY A 11 39.58 19.19 -19.27
C GLY A 11 38.75 18.13 -18.49
N ILE A 12 39.42 17.42 -17.57
CA ILE A 12 38.73 16.40 -16.74
C ILE A 12 37.70 17.04 -15.81
N VAL A 13 38.04 18.16 -15.17
CA VAL A 13 37.09 18.89 -14.28
C VAL A 13 35.89 19.40 -15.05
N LEU A 14 36.08 19.91 -16.27
CA LEU A 14 34.98 20.39 -17.12
C LEU A 14 34.05 19.25 -17.54
N VAL A 15 34.56 18.10 -17.93
CA VAL A 15 33.80 16.92 -18.31
C VAL A 15 33.02 16.39 -17.12
N LEU A 16 33.62 16.29 -15.94
CA LEU A 16 32.94 15.85 -14.71
C LEU A 16 31.82 16.82 -14.31
N SER A 17 32.04 18.14 -14.45
CA SER A 17 31.01 19.15 -14.20
C SER A 17 29.85 19.04 -15.18
N LEU A 18 30.10 18.80 -16.46
CA LEU A 18 29.05 18.61 -17.47
C LEU A 18 28.25 17.33 -17.21
N ILE A 19 28.91 16.23 -16.83
CA ILE A 19 28.24 14.98 -16.46
C ILE A 19 27.38 15.19 -15.21
N ALA A 20 27.92 15.84 -14.17
CA ALA A 20 27.18 16.14 -12.96
C ALA A 20 25.93 17.02 -13.24
N ASN A 21 26.09 18.09 -14.02
CA ASN A 21 25.01 18.95 -14.44
C ASN A 21 23.97 18.21 -15.31
N PHE A 22 24.41 17.31 -16.20
CA PHE A 22 23.53 16.48 -17.01
C PHE A 22 22.73 15.50 -16.15
N LEU A 23 23.36 14.85 -15.16
CA LEU A 23 22.68 13.95 -14.21
C LEU A 23 21.70 14.71 -13.31
N LEU A 24 22.07 15.90 -12.85
CA LEU A 24 21.16 16.80 -12.12
C LEU A 24 19.98 17.25 -12.99
N TYR A 25 20.23 17.62 -14.24
CA TYR A 25 19.19 17.98 -15.20
C TYR A 25 18.24 16.82 -15.52
N GLN A 26 18.77 15.60 -15.70
CA GLN A 26 17.95 14.40 -15.86
C GLN A 26 17.08 14.14 -14.62
N LYS A 27 17.63 14.28 -13.43
CA LYS A 27 16.91 14.14 -12.17
C LYS A 27 15.78 15.16 -12.01
N THR A 28 16.03 16.42 -12.40
CA THR A 28 15.00 17.48 -12.35
C THR A 28 13.92 17.33 -13.43
N LYS A 29 14.26 16.76 -14.60
CA LYS A 29 13.31 16.59 -15.71
C LYS A 29 12.22 15.55 -15.41
N ASN A 30 12.52 14.53 -14.59
CA ASN A 30 11.55 13.52 -14.19
C ASN A 30 10.49 14.03 -13.18
N PHE A 31 10.71 15.21 -12.57
CA PHE A 31 9.80 15.84 -11.59
C PHE A 31 8.91 16.95 -12.19
N SER A 32 8.64 16.95 -13.50
CA SER A 32 7.96 18.07 -14.17
C SER A 32 6.43 18.15 -13.95
N ASN A 33 5.80 17.17 -13.32
CA ASN A 33 4.35 17.15 -13.10
C ASN A 33 3.99 17.69 -11.71
N GLN A 34 4.21 19.01 -11.50
CA GLN A 34 3.72 19.66 -10.30
C GLN A 34 2.20 19.92 -10.42
N SER A 35 1.42 19.42 -9.49
CA SER A 35 -0.04 19.53 -9.53
C SER A 35 -0.63 19.77 -8.15
N LEU A 36 -1.74 20.51 -8.10
CA LEU A 36 -2.50 20.74 -6.88
C LEU A 36 -3.50 19.60 -6.69
N VAL A 37 -3.48 18.98 -5.51
CA VAL A 37 -4.48 17.97 -5.12
C VAL A 37 -5.78 18.67 -4.74
N GLU A 38 -6.88 18.23 -5.36
CA GLU A 38 -8.22 18.77 -5.06
C GLU A 38 -8.87 18.01 -3.90
N LYS A 39 -8.83 16.67 -3.94
CA LYS A 39 -9.53 15.84 -2.97
C LYS A 39 -8.91 14.43 -2.90
N VAL A 40 -8.86 13.87 -1.71
CA VAL A 40 -8.55 12.45 -1.47
C VAL A 40 -9.85 11.64 -1.46
N ILE A 41 -9.89 10.54 -2.22
CA ILE A 41 -11.05 9.63 -2.33
C ILE A 41 -11.01 8.58 -1.21
N ASP A 42 -9.89 7.86 -1.12
CA ASP A 42 -9.62 6.79 -0.18
C ASP A 42 -8.14 6.79 0.23
N GLY A 43 -7.65 5.71 0.83
CA GLY A 43 -6.29 5.65 1.39
C GLY A 43 -5.16 5.57 0.35
N ASP A 44 -5.46 5.39 -0.94
CA ASP A 44 -4.45 5.29 -2.00
C ASP A 44 -4.82 6.04 -3.30
N THR A 45 -5.99 6.70 -3.34
CA THR A 45 -6.52 7.34 -4.55
C THR A 45 -6.93 8.78 -4.27
N PHE A 46 -6.55 9.70 -5.15
CA PHE A 46 -6.90 11.13 -5.05
C PHE A 46 -7.16 11.76 -6.42
N ILE A 47 -7.76 12.97 -6.41
CA ILE A 47 -8.09 13.75 -7.61
C ILE A 47 -7.25 15.03 -7.61
N LEU A 48 -6.64 15.32 -8.75
CA LEU A 48 -5.96 16.58 -9.01
C LEU A 48 -6.96 17.67 -9.42
N LYS A 49 -6.58 18.95 -9.29
CA LYS A 49 -7.44 20.08 -9.67
C LYS A 49 -7.85 20.06 -11.15
N ASN A 50 -7.07 19.44 -12.01
CA ASN A 50 -7.41 19.18 -13.42
C ASN A 50 -8.38 18.01 -13.62
N LYS A 51 -8.96 17.45 -12.54
CA LYS A 51 -9.91 16.31 -12.53
C LYS A 51 -9.29 14.95 -12.86
N GLN A 52 -7.98 14.87 -12.99
CA GLN A 52 -7.30 13.57 -13.17
C GLN A 52 -7.28 12.81 -11.85
N THR A 53 -7.73 11.55 -11.88
CA THR A 53 -7.61 10.62 -10.75
C THR A 53 -6.25 9.93 -10.82
N ILE A 54 -5.53 9.91 -9.71
CA ILE A 54 -4.23 9.24 -9.54
C ILE A 54 -4.36 8.19 -8.43
N ARG A 55 -3.82 7.01 -8.67
CA ARG A 55 -3.65 5.96 -7.65
C ARG A 55 -2.17 5.79 -7.32
N LEU A 56 -1.87 5.60 -6.05
CA LEU A 56 -0.52 5.32 -5.59
C LEU A 56 -0.07 3.93 -6.05
N ILE A 57 1.12 3.82 -6.61
CA ILE A 57 1.74 2.52 -6.95
C ILE A 57 2.38 1.90 -5.72
N ASN A 58 2.42 0.56 -5.65
CA ASN A 58 2.95 -0.22 -4.53
C ASN A 58 2.21 -0.02 -3.20
N VAL A 59 1.04 0.56 -3.24
CA VAL A 59 0.20 0.90 -2.08
C VAL A 59 -1.21 0.41 -2.34
N GLU A 60 -1.77 -0.35 -1.41
CA GLU A 60 -3.15 -0.82 -1.44
C GLU A 60 -3.78 -0.56 -0.08
N ALA A 61 -4.68 0.41 -0.04
CA ALA A 61 -5.39 0.78 1.18
C ALA A 61 -6.59 -0.15 1.41
N PRO A 62 -6.95 -0.41 2.67
CA PRO A 62 -8.24 -1.03 2.98
C PRO A 62 -9.40 -0.17 2.48
N GLU A 63 -10.52 -0.80 2.12
CA GLU A 63 -11.77 -0.09 1.85
C GLU A 63 -12.20 0.71 3.09
N LEU A 64 -12.96 1.79 2.87
CA LEU A 64 -13.26 2.77 3.94
C LEU A 64 -14.01 2.16 5.13
N GLU A 65 -14.82 1.15 4.89
CA GLU A 65 -15.57 0.41 5.92
C GLU A 65 -14.75 -0.65 6.65
N PHE A 66 -13.54 -0.95 6.18
CA PHE A 66 -12.67 -1.97 6.77
C PHE A 66 -11.68 -1.36 7.76
N CYS A 67 -11.08 -2.23 8.58
CA CYS A 67 -10.11 -1.81 9.59
C CYS A 67 -8.94 -1.06 8.96
N GLY A 68 -8.72 0.16 9.37
CA GLY A 68 -7.63 1.00 8.86
C GLY A 68 -7.98 1.86 7.64
N GLY A 69 -9.10 1.61 6.94
CA GLY A 69 -9.43 2.32 5.70
C GLY A 69 -9.65 3.81 5.89
N GLN A 70 -10.44 4.19 6.90
CA GLN A 70 -10.67 5.59 7.22
C GLN A 70 -9.38 6.31 7.66
N GLN A 71 -8.55 5.64 8.48
CA GLN A 71 -7.27 6.17 8.93
C GLN A 71 -6.28 6.39 7.77
N ALA A 72 -6.24 5.45 6.81
CA ALA A 72 -5.41 5.59 5.60
C ALA A 72 -5.84 6.80 4.78
N LYS A 73 -7.13 6.99 4.55
CA LYS A 73 -7.68 8.16 3.86
C LYS A 73 -7.35 9.47 4.57
N GLU A 74 -7.59 9.54 5.88
CA GLU A 74 -7.32 10.74 6.68
C GLU A 74 -5.84 11.10 6.64
N LYS A 75 -4.96 10.10 6.74
CA LYS A 75 -3.52 10.32 6.64
C LYS A 75 -3.12 10.82 5.26
N LEU A 76 -3.60 10.21 4.20
CA LEU A 76 -3.31 10.66 2.84
C LEU A 76 -3.81 12.09 2.63
N ALA A 77 -5.03 12.42 3.08
CA ALA A 77 -5.57 13.77 3.00
C ALA A 77 -4.70 14.77 3.78
N GLN A 78 -4.29 14.45 5.01
CA GLN A 78 -3.38 15.28 5.80
C GLN A 78 -2.06 15.56 5.06
N LEU A 79 -1.55 14.57 4.34
CA LEU A 79 -0.28 14.67 3.61
C LEU A 79 -0.39 15.53 2.36
N ILE A 80 -1.46 15.38 1.54
CA ILE A 80 -1.48 15.95 0.17
C ILE A 80 -2.70 16.80 -0.18
N GLU A 81 -3.85 16.69 0.50
CA GLU A 81 -5.06 17.42 0.11
C GLU A 81 -4.87 18.94 0.22
N GLY A 82 -5.26 19.66 -0.82
CA GLY A 82 -5.06 21.11 -0.93
C GLY A 82 -3.61 21.55 -1.15
N LYS A 83 -2.67 20.61 -1.31
CA LYS A 83 -1.24 20.92 -1.45
C LYS A 83 -0.73 20.65 -2.86
N LYS A 84 0.37 21.29 -3.21
CA LYS A 84 1.12 20.98 -4.43
C LYS A 84 2.00 19.76 -4.20
N ILE A 85 1.91 18.81 -5.10
CA ILE A 85 2.71 17.58 -5.12
C ILE A 85 3.46 17.47 -6.45
N THR A 86 4.48 16.66 -6.48
CA THR A 86 5.08 16.11 -7.71
C THR A 86 4.78 14.63 -7.79
N TYR A 87 4.60 14.10 -9.01
CA TYR A 87 4.33 12.68 -9.19
C TYR A 87 4.97 12.14 -10.46
N GLU A 88 5.37 10.88 -10.40
CA GLU A 88 5.93 10.13 -11.52
C GLU A 88 4.97 8.98 -11.84
N VAL A 89 4.39 9.00 -13.04
CA VAL A 89 3.54 7.91 -13.52
C VAL A 89 4.43 6.75 -13.97
N ILE A 90 4.26 5.61 -13.32
CA ILE A 90 5.02 4.39 -13.61
C ILE A 90 4.26 3.50 -14.59
N SER A 91 2.95 3.35 -14.39
CA SER A 91 2.09 2.51 -15.20
C SER A 91 0.64 2.99 -15.14
N ARG A 92 -0.28 2.21 -15.69
CA ARG A 92 -1.73 2.43 -15.59
C ARG A 92 -2.41 1.14 -15.20
N ASP A 93 -3.47 1.25 -14.42
CA ASP A 93 -4.31 0.09 -14.07
C ASP A 93 -5.29 -0.28 -15.20
N ASN A 94 -6.10 -1.31 -14.97
CA ASN A 94 -7.10 -1.79 -15.94
C ASN A 94 -8.19 -0.74 -16.26
N PHE A 95 -8.40 0.24 -15.39
CA PHE A 95 -9.30 1.38 -15.58
C PHE A 95 -8.59 2.58 -16.22
N LYS A 96 -7.34 2.42 -16.68
CA LYS A 96 -6.48 3.45 -17.28
C LYS A 96 -6.10 4.58 -16.31
N ARG A 97 -6.33 4.41 -14.99
CA ARG A 97 -5.86 5.37 -13.98
C ARG A 97 -4.33 5.32 -13.90
N PRO A 98 -3.62 6.46 -13.84
CA PRO A 98 -2.20 6.49 -13.58
C PRO A 98 -1.87 5.88 -12.23
N LEU A 99 -0.91 4.95 -12.20
CA LEU A 99 -0.26 4.42 -11.00
C LEU A 99 1.05 5.19 -10.82
N ALA A 100 1.19 5.92 -9.70
CA ALA A 100 2.25 6.89 -9.54
C ALA A 100 3.00 6.78 -8.20
N LEU A 101 4.29 7.14 -8.25
CA LEU A 101 5.06 7.56 -7.08
C LEU A 101 4.73 9.04 -6.84
N VAL A 102 4.38 9.40 -5.61
CA VAL A 102 3.91 10.73 -5.25
C VAL A 102 4.81 11.34 -4.19
N TYR A 103 5.21 12.59 -4.42
CA TYR A 103 6.14 13.29 -3.55
C TYR A 103 5.58 14.64 -3.10
N GLN A 104 5.84 14.98 -1.85
CA GLN A 104 5.70 16.34 -1.30
C GLN A 104 7.10 16.85 -0.94
N GLY A 105 7.66 17.71 -1.78
CA GLY A 105 9.10 18.00 -1.72
C GLY A 105 9.91 16.71 -1.98
N ASP A 106 10.81 16.39 -1.06
CA ASP A 106 11.64 15.16 -1.13
C ASP A 106 11.00 13.95 -0.43
N ILE A 107 9.79 14.10 0.09
CA ILE A 107 9.11 13.08 0.88
C ILE A 107 8.27 12.21 -0.04
N LEU A 108 8.55 10.90 -0.11
CA LEU A 108 7.77 9.91 -0.83
C LEU A 108 6.53 9.51 -0.01
N ILE A 109 5.36 9.90 -0.46
CA ILE A 109 4.07 9.68 0.24
C ILE A 109 3.74 8.19 0.34
N ASN A 110 3.98 7.43 -0.74
CA ASN A 110 3.81 5.98 -0.78
C ASN A 110 4.55 5.28 0.38
N GLU A 111 5.79 5.73 0.68
CA GLU A 111 6.59 5.15 1.77
C GLU A 111 5.99 5.43 3.16
N ILE A 112 5.49 6.65 3.40
CA ILE A 112 4.90 7.00 4.69
C ILE A 112 3.72 6.09 5.01
N LEU A 113 2.80 5.90 4.06
CA LEU A 113 1.61 5.08 4.25
C LEU A 113 1.97 3.62 4.58
N LEU A 114 2.95 3.05 3.87
CA LEU A 114 3.45 1.70 4.14
C LEU A 114 4.14 1.60 5.50
N LYS A 115 5.02 2.56 5.82
CA LYS A 115 5.81 2.56 7.06
C LYS A 115 4.95 2.74 8.31
N GLU A 116 3.87 3.52 8.20
CA GLU A 116 2.90 3.70 9.27
C GLU A 116 1.86 2.55 9.33
N GLY A 117 2.01 1.54 8.46
CA GLY A 117 1.13 0.36 8.42
C GLY A 117 -0.31 0.71 8.07
N LEU A 118 -0.54 1.73 7.28
CA LEU A 118 -1.87 2.16 6.85
C LEU A 118 -2.35 1.47 5.59
N THR A 119 -1.42 0.83 4.87
CA THR A 119 -1.67 0.19 3.58
C THR A 119 -0.85 -1.07 3.42
N ARG A 120 -1.27 -1.95 2.51
CA ARG A 120 -0.52 -3.12 2.08
C ARG A 120 0.41 -2.77 0.92
N TYR A 121 1.44 -3.57 0.73
CA TYR A 121 2.34 -3.52 -0.40
C TYR A 121 1.89 -4.51 -1.48
N ASP A 122 1.63 -4.04 -2.70
CA ASP A 122 1.11 -4.87 -3.81
C ASP A 122 2.18 -5.55 -4.67
N GLY A 123 3.46 -5.18 -4.51
CA GLY A 123 4.57 -5.79 -5.24
C GLY A 123 4.76 -5.33 -6.69
N SER A 124 3.99 -4.37 -7.17
CA SER A 124 4.10 -3.82 -8.53
C SER A 124 5.52 -3.37 -8.88
N PRO A 125 5.99 -3.55 -10.12
CA PRO A 125 7.29 -3.04 -10.55
C PRO A 125 7.36 -1.50 -10.48
N SER A 126 8.35 -0.97 -9.75
CA SER A 126 8.63 0.47 -9.68
C SER A 126 10.10 0.73 -9.33
N PRO A 127 10.65 1.92 -9.62
CA PRO A 127 12.01 2.30 -9.22
C PRO A 127 12.23 2.26 -7.71
N GLU A 128 11.21 2.59 -6.91
CA GLU A 128 11.26 2.63 -5.45
C GLU A 128 10.84 1.29 -4.76
N ARG A 129 10.63 0.23 -5.55
CA ARG A 129 10.11 -1.06 -5.07
C ARG A 129 10.82 -1.59 -3.82
N ALA A 130 12.16 -1.58 -3.81
CA ALA A 130 12.94 -2.11 -2.69
C ALA A 130 12.76 -1.27 -1.41
N ARG A 131 12.73 0.06 -1.56
CA ARG A 131 12.49 1.01 -0.48
C ARG A 131 11.09 0.85 0.12
N LEU A 132 10.07 0.76 -0.75
CA LEU A 132 8.67 0.61 -0.34
C LEU A 132 8.43 -0.73 0.34
N LYS A 133 9.02 -1.81 -0.19
CA LYS A 133 8.95 -3.12 0.48
C LYS A 133 9.57 -3.08 1.88
N LYS A 134 10.72 -2.44 2.04
CA LYS A 134 11.37 -2.29 3.36
C LYS A 134 10.49 -1.51 4.35
N ALA A 135 9.80 -0.48 3.89
CA ALA A 135 8.86 0.30 4.73
C ALA A 135 7.67 -0.56 5.17
N TYR A 136 7.11 -1.36 4.27
CA TYR A 136 6.06 -2.33 4.58
C TYR A 136 6.52 -3.40 5.56
N ASP A 137 7.69 -4.03 5.30
CA ASP A 137 8.23 -5.08 6.17
C ASP A 137 8.45 -4.54 7.59
N PHE A 138 8.94 -3.31 7.73
CA PHE A 138 9.08 -2.65 9.03
C PHE A 138 7.73 -2.56 9.76
N ALA A 139 6.67 -2.09 9.09
CA ALA A 139 5.35 -1.97 9.71
C ALA A 139 4.76 -3.36 10.08
N PHE A 140 4.94 -4.35 9.21
CA PHE A 140 4.47 -5.71 9.43
C PHE A 140 5.16 -6.39 10.62
N GLU A 141 6.49 -6.34 10.68
CA GLU A 141 7.29 -6.94 11.76
C GLU A 141 7.02 -6.28 13.12
N ASN A 142 6.79 -4.96 13.13
CA ASN A 142 6.48 -4.20 14.34
C ASN A 142 4.97 -4.14 14.66
N LYS A 143 4.11 -4.83 13.90
CA LYS A 143 2.66 -4.89 14.11
C LYS A 143 2.01 -3.51 14.18
N ILE A 144 2.39 -2.61 13.26
CA ILE A 144 1.89 -1.23 13.19
C ILE A 144 0.64 -1.17 12.31
N GLY A 145 -0.33 -0.33 12.68
CA GLY A 145 -1.53 -0.04 11.90
C GLY A 145 -2.36 -1.28 11.59
N ILE A 146 -2.62 -1.57 10.32
CA ILE A 146 -3.41 -2.73 9.86
C ILE A 146 -2.75 -4.08 10.19
N HIS A 147 -1.46 -4.08 10.53
CA HIS A 147 -0.73 -5.28 10.93
C HIS A 147 -0.82 -5.54 12.44
N SER A 148 -1.41 -4.62 13.20
CA SER A 148 -1.62 -4.75 14.65
C SER A 148 -2.70 -5.79 14.98
N PRO A 149 -2.74 -6.30 16.22
CA PRO A 149 -3.79 -7.22 16.65
C PRO A 149 -5.21 -6.67 16.52
N LEU A 150 -5.39 -5.36 16.40
CA LEU A 150 -6.69 -4.72 16.17
C LEU A 150 -7.28 -5.11 14.80
N CYS A 151 -6.48 -5.03 13.75
CA CYS A 151 -6.93 -5.36 12.39
C CYS A 151 -6.56 -6.79 11.99
N ARG A 152 -5.40 -7.29 12.44
CA ARG A 152 -4.94 -8.66 12.19
C ARG A 152 -5.18 -9.53 13.42
N ALA A 153 -6.44 -9.98 13.56
CA ALA A 153 -6.96 -10.56 14.79
C ALA A 153 -6.73 -12.08 14.87
N GLU A 154 -5.90 -12.52 15.79
CA GLU A 154 -5.70 -13.95 16.12
C GLU A 154 -6.85 -14.50 16.98
N LYS A 155 -7.53 -13.63 17.73
CA LYS A 155 -8.66 -13.95 18.61
C LYS A 155 -9.84 -13.03 18.31
N PRO A 156 -11.08 -13.51 18.50
CA PRO A 156 -12.27 -12.66 18.36
C PRO A 156 -12.37 -11.66 19.53
N ASP A 157 -13.05 -10.55 19.26
CA ASP A 157 -13.40 -9.56 20.29
C ASP A 157 -14.44 -10.14 21.26
N ASP A 158 -15.43 -10.91 20.77
CA ASP A 158 -16.33 -11.73 21.57
C ASP A 158 -15.85 -13.18 21.56
N PRO A 159 -15.49 -13.76 22.73
CA PRO A 159 -15.00 -15.14 22.83
C PRO A 159 -15.99 -16.22 22.40
N LYS A 160 -17.27 -15.88 22.17
CA LYS A 160 -18.28 -16.79 21.63
C LYS A 160 -18.23 -16.88 20.10
N CYS A 161 -17.65 -15.90 19.42
CA CYS A 161 -17.63 -15.81 17.96
C CYS A 161 -16.38 -16.49 17.40
N LEU A 162 -16.39 -17.82 17.34
CA LEU A 162 -15.22 -18.62 16.97
C LEU A 162 -15.13 -19.00 15.48
N ILE A 163 -16.05 -18.52 14.64
CA ILE A 163 -16.02 -18.79 13.21
C ILE A 163 -15.16 -17.71 12.54
N LYS A 164 -14.11 -18.12 11.83
CA LYS A 164 -13.22 -17.26 11.06
C LYS A 164 -13.72 -17.15 9.61
N GLY A 165 -14.10 -15.96 9.17
CA GLY A 165 -14.24 -15.67 7.74
C GLY A 165 -12.88 -15.29 7.16
N ASN A 166 -12.53 -15.86 6.01
CA ASN A 166 -11.29 -15.63 5.32
C ASN A 166 -11.55 -15.37 3.83
N ILE A 167 -10.82 -14.45 3.25
CA ILE A 167 -10.89 -14.06 1.83
C ILE A 167 -9.59 -14.46 1.15
N ASP A 168 -9.67 -15.33 0.15
CA ASP A 168 -8.51 -15.66 -0.64
C ASP A 168 -8.12 -14.50 -1.56
N LYS A 169 -6.91 -13.98 -1.40
CA LYS A 169 -6.42 -12.77 -2.10
C LYS A 169 -6.25 -12.94 -3.62
N HIS A 170 -6.28 -14.16 -4.13
CA HIS A 170 -6.10 -14.43 -5.57
C HIS A 170 -7.42 -14.67 -6.28
N SER A 171 -8.40 -15.24 -5.58
CA SER A 171 -9.68 -15.64 -6.18
C SER A 171 -10.86 -14.84 -5.63
N ASP A 172 -10.66 -13.97 -4.64
CA ASP A 172 -11.70 -13.27 -3.87
C ASP A 172 -12.74 -14.21 -3.24
N THR A 173 -12.41 -15.49 -3.14
CA THR A 173 -13.30 -16.51 -2.57
C THR A 173 -13.41 -16.32 -1.07
N LYS A 174 -14.63 -16.14 -0.58
CA LYS A 174 -14.95 -15.99 0.83
C LYS A 174 -15.29 -17.34 1.44
N THR A 175 -14.45 -17.83 2.35
CA THR A 175 -14.68 -19.09 3.06
C THR A 175 -14.71 -18.89 4.58
N TYR A 176 -15.46 -19.72 5.30
CA TYR A 176 -15.41 -19.71 6.76
C TYR A 176 -14.93 -21.04 7.33
N TYR A 177 -14.29 -20.94 8.49
CA TYR A 177 -13.74 -22.04 9.28
C TYR A 177 -14.20 -21.93 10.73
N PHE A 178 -14.39 -23.05 11.41
CA PHE A 178 -14.65 -23.11 12.84
C PHE A 178 -13.75 -24.14 13.53
N PRO A 179 -13.67 -24.16 14.87
CA PRO A 179 -12.86 -25.14 15.59
C PRO A 179 -13.14 -26.58 15.14
N GLY A 180 -12.05 -27.28 14.78
CA GLY A 180 -12.12 -28.64 14.22
C GLY A 180 -12.02 -28.70 12.67
N CYS A 181 -12.07 -27.59 11.96
CA CYS A 181 -11.68 -27.54 10.54
C CYS A 181 -10.15 -27.61 10.40
N ALA A 182 -9.64 -28.23 9.32
CA ALA A 182 -8.22 -28.48 9.16
C ALA A 182 -7.35 -27.21 9.22
N ASN A 183 -7.74 -26.11 8.60
CA ASN A 183 -6.92 -24.89 8.54
C ASN A 183 -7.28 -23.86 9.60
N TYR A 184 -8.20 -24.18 10.53
CA TYR A 184 -8.70 -23.22 11.51
C TYR A 184 -7.58 -22.55 12.33
N GLN A 185 -6.62 -23.33 12.81
CA GLN A 185 -5.56 -22.82 13.71
C GLN A 185 -4.62 -21.83 13.03
N ILE A 186 -4.32 -22.06 11.75
CA ILE A 186 -3.38 -21.23 10.99
C ILE A 186 -4.05 -20.05 10.30
N THR A 187 -5.39 -20.03 10.19
CA THR A 187 -6.13 -18.91 9.61
C THR A 187 -6.13 -17.74 10.58
N ILE A 188 -5.74 -16.57 10.11
CA ILE A 188 -5.80 -15.30 10.84
C ILE A 188 -6.90 -14.46 10.19
N VAL A 189 -7.67 -13.74 10.98
CA VAL A 189 -8.71 -12.84 10.48
C VAL A 189 -8.09 -11.48 10.22
N GLU A 190 -7.99 -11.10 8.95
CA GLU A 190 -7.44 -9.82 8.48
C GLU A 190 -8.60 -8.85 8.19
N LYS A 191 -9.03 -8.11 9.23
CA LYS A 191 -10.20 -7.20 9.17
C LYS A 191 -10.04 -6.06 8.17
N ASP A 192 -8.81 -5.72 7.80
CA ASP A 192 -8.50 -4.73 6.76
C ASP A 192 -8.78 -5.23 5.34
N LEU A 193 -9.00 -6.53 5.17
CA LEU A 193 -9.44 -7.16 3.91
C LEU A 193 -10.95 -7.45 3.89
N GLY A 194 -11.71 -7.05 4.91
CA GLY A 194 -13.12 -7.39 5.05
C GLY A 194 -13.38 -8.77 5.66
N GLU A 195 -12.35 -9.41 6.18
CA GLU A 195 -12.49 -10.64 6.94
C GLU A 195 -13.09 -10.35 8.32
N SER A 196 -13.79 -11.33 8.91
CA SER A 196 -14.47 -11.13 10.18
C SER A 196 -14.59 -12.42 10.99
N TRP A 197 -14.84 -12.24 12.28
CA TRP A 197 -15.25 -13.30 13.17
C TRP A 197 -16.78 -13.37 13.21
N PHE A 198 -17.35 -14.58 13.26
CA PHE A 198 -18.78 -14.81 13.33
C PHE A 198 -19.11 -15.73 14.51
N CYS A 199 -20.28 -15.52 15.12
CA CYS A 199 -20.74 -16.34 16.24
C CYS A 199 -21.49 -17.59 15.74
N THR A 200 -22.10 -17.53 14.55
CA THR A 200 -22.87 -18.62 13.94
C THR A 200 -22.55 -18.82 12.47
N GLU A 201 -22.71 -20.03 11.94
CA GLU A 201 -22.57 -20.31 10.51
C GLU A 201 -23.55 -19.47 9.67
N GLN A 202 -24.75 -19.21 10.17
CA GLN A 202 -25.74 -18.37 9.50
C GLN A 202 -25.28 -16.92 9.32
N GLN A 203 -24.59 -16.35 10.32
CA GLN A 203 -24.00 -15.02 10.19
C GLN A 203 -22.91 -14.98 9.11
N ALA A 204 -22.02 -15.97 9.09
CA ALA A 204 -20.98 -16.07 8.07
C ALA A 204 -21.58 -16.20 6.66
N GLN A 205 -22.59 -17.04 6.48
CA GLN A 205 -23.30 -17.22 5.21
C GLN A 205 -24.02 -15.94 4.77
N LYS A 206 -24.67 -15.22 5.69
CA LYS A 206 -25.32 -13.93 5.40
C LYS A 206 -24.31 -12.87 4.96
N ALA A 207 -23.07 -12.93 5.45
CA ALA A 207 -21.95 -12.07 5.02
C ALA A 207 -21.31 -12.52 3.70
N GLY A 208 -21.84 -13.56 3.05
CA GLY A 208 -21.38 -14.06 1.76
C GLY A 208 -20.24 -15.09 1.84
N PHE A 209 -19.93 -15.60 3.03
CA PHE A 209 -18.93 -16.64 3.19
C PHE A 209 -19.54 -18.03 3.01
N VAL A 210 -18.84 -18.92 2.34
CA VAL A 210 -19.22 -20.33 2.17
C VAL A 210 -18.39 -21.21 3.10
N LYS A 211 -18.96 -22.34 3.50
CA LYS A 211 -18.27 -23.32 4.32
C LYS A 211 -17.05 -23.88 3.60
N SER A 212 -15.90 -23.82 4.26
CA SER A 212 -14.68 -24.42 3.67
C SER A 212 -14.86 -25.94 3.52
N GLN A 213 -14.33 -26.49 2.42
CA GLN A 213 -14.28 -27.94 2.21
C GLN A 213 -13.53 -28.66 3.33
N ASN A 214 -12.58 -27.98 3.99
CA ASN A 214 -11.84 -28.51 5.15
C ASN A 214 -12.70 -28.70 6.41
N CYS A 215 -13.99 -28.27 6.36
CA CYS A 215 -14.98 -28.43 7.42
C CYS A 215 -16.06 -29.47 7.06
N TYR A 216 -15.93 -30.21 5.95
CA TYR A 216 -16.94 -31.17 5.50
C TYR A 216 -17.29 -32.22 6.58
N GLY A 217 -18.56 -32.56 6.69
CA GLY A 217 -19.07 -33.52 7.67
C GLY A 217 -19.13 -32.98 9.12
N LYS A 218 -18.81 -31.69 9.35
CA LYS A 218 -18.84 -31.03 10.66
C LYS A 218 -19.85 -29.87 10.65
N SER A 219 -20.42 -29.56 11.79
CA SER A 219 -21.27 -28.39 12.02
C SER A 219 -20.83 -27.67 13.28
N TRP A 220 -21.03 -26.35 13.31
CA TRP A 220 -20.80 -25.50 14.47
C TRP A 220 -22.15 -25.09 15.06
N HIS A 221 -22.34 -25.32 16.37
CA HIS A 221 -23.58 -25.08 17.13
C HIS A 221 -23.36 -23.96 18.13
#